data_11a434ebbd5091ac5a3c375860f3fd04
#
_entry.id   11a434ebbd5091ac5a3c375860f3fd04
#
_cell.length_a   1.000
_cell.length_b   1.000
_cell.length_c   1.000
_cell.angle_alpha   90.00
_cell.angle_beta   90.00
_cell.angle_gamma   90.00
#
_symmetry.space_group_name_H-M   'P 1'
#
loop_
_entity.id
_entity.type
_entity.pdbx_description
1 polymer ?
#
loop_
_entity_poly.entity_id
_entity_poly.type
_entity_poly.pdbx_seq_one_letter_code
_entity_poly.pdbx_strand_id
1 'polypeptide(L)'
;MSRIQMSRAMILAIAAVTAYSPPSFAAGDAEHGERVYRQCMACHTLDKNAIGPKHRDVFGRKAGSVADFDYSAALKGSNIAWDEATLHAWLANPQVFVPGSKMFFSVGNVQDRADVIAYLKDKARSDTAAAAPESK
;
A
#
# COMPACT_ATOMS: atom_id res chain seq x y z
N MET A 1 67.47 32.53 9.18
CA MET A 1 66.84 31.41 8.45
C MET A 1 65.58 31.01 9.21
N SER A 2 64.41 31.55 8.84
CA SER A 2 63.13 31.37 9.53
C SER A 2 62.38 30.24 8.85
N ARG A 3 62.08 29.15 9.56
CA ARG A 3 61.26 28.05 9.06
C ARG A 3 59.78 28.38 9.35
N ILE A 4 59.04 28.66 8.29
CA ILE A 4 57.60 28.84 8.35
C ILE A 4 56.96 27.45 8.44
N GLN A 5 56.36 27.12 9.58
CA GLN A 5 55.47 25.94 9.72
C GLN A 5 54.07 26.28 9.23
N MET A 6 53.70 25.69 8.10
CA MET A 6 52.32 25.73 7.61
C MET A 6 51.52 24.67 8.35
N SER A 7 50.69 25.10 9.31
CA SER A 7 49.66 24.27 9.92
C SER A 7 48.57 23.99 8.91
N ARG A 8 48.44 22.73 8.48
CA ARG A 8 47.30 22.25 7.69
C ARG A 8 46.15 21.99 8.65
N ALA A 9 45.20 22.92 8.70
CA ALA A 9 43.92 22.70 9.35
C ALA A 9 43.08 21.75 8.48
N MET A 10 42.88 20.54 8.95
CA MET A 10 42.02 19.53 8.31
C MET A 10 40.57 19.80 8.76
N ILE A 11 39.77 20.40 7.89
CA ILE A 11 38.36 20.62 8.13
C ILE A 11 37.63 19.30 7.88
N LEU A 12 37.21 18.63 8.96
CA LEU A 12 36.29 17.49 8.84
C LEU A 12 34.87 18.04 8.54
N ALA A 13 34.43 17.87 7.31
CA ALA A 13 33.03 18.08 6.94
C ALA A 13 32.20 16.88 7.44
N ILE A 14 31.45 17.06 8.52
CA ILE A 14 30.46 16.10 8.98
C ILE A 14 29.23 16.22 8.07
N ALA A 15 29.09 15.29 7.13
CA ALA A 15 27.87 15.16 6.34
C ALA A 15 26.74 14.62 7.25
N ALA A 16 25.79 15.47 7.60
CA ALA A 16 24.57 15.06 8.29
C ALA A 16 23.71 14.24 7.32
N VAL A 17 23.72 12.91 7.49
CA VAL A 17 22.81 12.01 6.79
C VAL A 17 21.44 12.16 7.46
N THR A 18 20.54 12.91 6.83
CA THR A 18 19.12 12.96 7.24
C THR A 18 18.49 11.61 6.93
N ALA A 19 18.26 10.80 7.95
CA ALA A 19 17.53 9.54 7.82
C ALA A 19 16.07 9.86 7.42
N TYR A 20 15.70 9.51 6.18
CA TYR A 20 14.31 9.54 5.75
C TYR A 20 13.59 8.35 6.39
N SER A 21 12.74 8.63 7.37
CA SER A 21 11.84 7.63 7.93
C SER A 21 10.58 7.57 7.07
N PRO A 22 10.21 6.41 6.52
CA PRO A 22 8.96 6.27 5.80
C PRO A 22 7.77 6.50 6.75
N PRO A 23 6.62 6.96 6.25
CA PRO A 23 5.43 7.13 7.06
C PRO A 23 5.06 5.79 7.71
N SER A 24 5.03 5.76 9.03
CA SER A 24 4.54 4.61 9.79
C SER A 24 3.04 4.77 9.96
N PHE A 25 2.27 3.89 9.32
CA PHE A 25 0.84 3.77 9.60
C PHE A 25 0.66 3.04 10.93
N ALA A 26 -0.43 3.37 11.66
CA ALA A 26 -0.79 2.61 12.84
C ALA A 26 -1.01 1.14 12.46
N ALA A 27 -0.60 0.22 13.33
CA ALA A 27 -0.84 -1.19 13.11
C ALA A 27 -2.36 -1.44 12.98
N GLY A 28 -2.77 -2.16 11.92
CA GLY A 28 -4.16 -2.49 11.67
C GLY A 28 -4.60 -3.73 12.44
N ASP A 29 -5.86 -3.72 12.89
CA ASP A 29 -6.54 -4.88 13.46
C ASP A 29 -7.34 -5.59 12.36
N ALA A 30 -6.91 -6.79 11.97
CA ALA A 30 -7.56 -7.55 10.92
C ALA A 30 -8.97 -8.03 11.28
N GLU A 31 -9.30 -8.23 12.56
CA GLU A 31 -10.66 -8.61 12.98
C GLU A 31 -11.62 -7.43 12.92
N HIS A 32 -11.16 -6.24 13.31
CA HIS A 32 -11.93 -5.02 13.06
C HIS A 32 -12.03 -4.73 11.56
N GLY A 33 -10.95 -4.96 10.80
CA GLY A 33 -10.90 -4.82 9.35
C GLY A 33 -11.93 -5.68 8.61
N GLU A 34 -12.22 -6.88 9.10
CA GLU A 34 -13.31 -7.70 8.56
C GLU A 34 -14.67 -7.02 8.70
N ARG A 35 -14.92 -6.35 9.82
CA ARG A 35 -16.16 -5.59 10.01
C ARG A 35 -16.23 -4.38 9.08
N VAL A 36 -15.12 -3.67 8.91
CA VAL A 36 -15.01 -2.56 7.95
C VAL A 36 -15.22 -3.06 6.52
N TYR A 37 -14.66 -4.24 6.18
CA TYR A 37 -14.76 -4.85 4.85
C TYR A 37 -16.20 -5.11 4.40
N ARG A 38 -17.14 -5.26 5.32
CA ARG A 38 -18.58 -5.43 4.97
C ARG A 38 -19.10 -4.30 4.08
N GLN A 39 -18.57 -3.10 4.19
CA GLN A 39 -18.93 -1.97 3.33
C GLN A 39 -18.45 -2.19 1.88
N CYS A 40 -17.35 -2.91 1.70
CA CYS A 40 -16.79 -3.23 0.38
C CYS A 40 -17.63 -4.29 -0.34
N MET A 41 -18.35 -5.14 0.42
CA MET A 41 -19.14 -6.25 -0.11
C MET A 41 -20.34 -5.81 -0.93
N ALA A 42 -20.72 -4.54 -0.89
CA ALA A 42 -21.74 -3.99 -1.78
C ALA A 42 -21.33 -4.06 -3.26
N CYS A 43 -20.01 -3.99 -3.53
CA CYS A 43 -19.46 -3.99 -4.89
C CYS A 43 -18.45 -5.11 -5.15
N HIS A 44 -17.79 -5.62 -4.12
CA HIS A 44 -16.72 -6.62 -4.22
C HIS A 44 -17.09 -7.92 -3.52
N THR A 45 -16.49 -9.02 -3.99
CA THR A 45 -16.42 -10.26 -3.23
C THR A 45 -14.95 -10.70 -3.10
N LEU A 46 -14.68 -11.67 -2.24
CA LEU A 46 -13.32 -12.20 -2.14
C LEU A 46 -12.94 -13.00 -3.39
N ASP A 47 -13.82 -13.89 -3.86
CA ASP A 47 -13.44 -14.94 -4.81
C ASP A 47 -13.93 -14.72 -6.24
N LYS A 48 -14.87 -13.82 -6.45
CA LYS A 48 -15.50 -13.56 -7.76
C LYS A 48 -15.51 -12.08 -8.09
N ASN A 49 -15.41 -11.78 -9.38
CA ASN A 49 -15.71 -10.45 -9.89
C ASN A 49 -17.21 -10.16 -9.73
N ALA A 50 -17.55 -8.93 -9.36
CA ALA A 50 -18.90 -8.41 -9.23
C ALA A 50 -18.95 -7.02 -9.88
N ILE A 51 -19.54 -6.02 -9.23
CA ILE A 51 -19.44 -4.61 -9.69
C ILE A 51 -17.97 -4.18 -9.69
N GLY A 52 -17.21 -4.56 -8.66
CA GLY A 52 -15.75 -4.43 -8.57
C GLY A 52 -15.03 -5.76 -8.76
N PRO A 53 -13.69 -5.74 -8.92
CA PRO A 53 -12.89 -6.95 -9.04
C PRO A 53 -12.84 -7.72 -7.72
N LYS A 54 -12.55 -9.01 -7.79
CA LYS A 54 -12.33 -9.87 -6.62
C LYS A 54 -11.16 -9.39 -5.78
N HIS A 55 -11.24 -9.57 -4.46
CA HIS A 55 -10.24 -9.12 -3.51
C HIS A 55 -9.31 -10.22 -2.98
N ARG A 56 -9.61 -11.51 -3.24
CA ARG A 56 -8.67 -12.59 -2.84
C ARG A 56 -7.28 -12.29 -3.39
N ASP A 57 -6.26 -12.33 -2.53
CA ASP A 57 -4.87 -12.02 -2.85
C ASP A 57 -4.65 -10.61 -3.46
N VAL A 58 -5.47 -9.62 -3.10
CA VAL A 58 -5.30 -8.25 -3.61
C VAL A 58 -4.01 -7.61 -3.11
N PHE A 59 -3.60 -7.89 -1.87
CA PHE A 59 -2.36 -7.37 -1.31
C PHE A 59 -1.16 -7.96 -2.05
N GLY A 60 -0.28 -7.12 -2.55
CA GLY A 60 0.87 -7.50 -3.39
C GLY A 60 0.57 -7.61 -4.90
N ARG A 61 -0.71 -7.57 -5.30
CA ARG A 61 -1.12 -7.71 -6.70
C ARG A 61 -1.00 -6.39 -7.45
N LYS A 62 -0.65 -6.46 -8.75
CA LYS A 62 -0.67 -5.28 -9.63
C LYS A 62 -2.11 -4.78 -9.82
N ALA A 63 -2.31 -3.46 -9.73
CA ALA A 63 -3.60 -2.85 -10.01
C ALA A 63 -4.03 -3.11 -11.46
N GLY A 64 -5.32 -3.33 -11.66
CA GLY A 64 -5.85 -3.57 -12.99
C GLY A 64 -5.50 -4.93 -13.60
N SER A 65 -5.02 -5.91 -12.82
CA SER A 65 -4.46 -7.17 -13.35
C SER A 65 -5.37 -8.39 -13.20
N VAL A 66 -6.53 -8.28 -12.55
CA VAL A 66 -7.45 -9.43 -12.49
C VAL A 66 -7.96 -9.73 -13.90
N ALA A 67 -7.79 -10.98 -14.35
CA ALA A 67 -8.34 -11.43 -15.60
C ALA A 67 -9.87 -11.32 -15.59
N ASP A 68 -10.46 -11.12 -16.75
CA ASP A 68 -11.92 -11.08 -16.95
C ASP A 68 -12.65 -9.96 -16.15
N PHE A 69 -11.94 -8.89 -15.78
CA PHE A 69 -12.56 -7.70 -15.20
C PHE A 69 -12.28 -6.45 -16.07
N ASP A 70 -13.34 -5.68 -16.34
CA ASP A 70 -13.25 -4.45 -17.12
C ASP A 70 -12.85 -3.24 -16.28
N TYR A 71 -11.55 -3.06 -16.13
CA TYR A 71 -10.98 -1.89 -15.43
C TYR A 71 -11.04 -0.61 -16.28
N SER A 72 -10.99 0.54 -15.61
CA SER A 72 -10.70 1.80 -16.29
C SER A 72 -9.30 1.78 -16.93
N ALA A 73 -9.13 2.51 -18.04
CA ALA A 73 -7.82 2.71 -18.65
C ALA A 73 -6.81 3.33 -17.67
N ALA A 74 -7.29 4.25 -16.84
CA ALA A 74 -6.49 4.90 -15.81
C ALA A 74 -5.89 3.89 -14.83
N LEU A 75 -6.69 2.94 -14.31
CA LEU A 75 -6.19 1.95 -13.35
C LEU A 75 -5.29 0.91 -14.01
N LYS A 76 -5.60 0.47 -15.23
CA LYS A 76 -4.74 -0.44 -16.01
C LYS A 76 -3.35 0.17 -16.28
N GLY A 77 -3.31 1.46 -16.57
CA GLY A 77 -2.06 2.18 -16.89
C GLY A 77 -1.29 2.71 -15.69
N SER A 78 -1.79 2.55 -14.48
CA SER A 78 -1.23 3.19 -13.27
C SER A 78 0.12 2.59 -12.81
N ASN A 79 0.45 1.36 -13.20
CA ASN A 79 1.63 0.60 -12.74
C ASN A 79 1.75 0.46 -11.20
N ILE A 80 0.65 0.57 -10.48
CA ILE A 80 0.58 0.45 -9.03
C ILE A 80 0.60 -1.04 -8.66
N ALA A 81 1.38 -1.40 -7.62
CA ALA A 81 1.19 -2.63 -6.86
C ALA A 81 0.45 -2.29 -5.56
N TRP A 82 -0.50 -3.14 -5.18
CA TRP A 82 -1.28 -2.95 -3.96
C TRP A 82 -0.47 -3.36 -2.73
N ASP A 83 0.14 -2.40 -2.10
CA ASP A 83 0.79 -2.51 -0.80
C ASP A 83 0.04 -1.68 0.25
N GLU A 84 0.59 -1.59 1.46
CA GLU A 84 -0.03 -0.86 2.56
C GLU A 84 -0.18 0.64 2.23
N ALA A 85 0.84 1.27 1.67
CA ALA A 85 0.83 2.69 1.35
C ALA A 85 -0.12 3.03 0.20
N THR A 86 -0.08 2.25 -0.87
CA THR A 86 -0.93 2.46 -2.06
C THR A 86 -2.40 2.15 -1.78
N LEU A 87 -2.70 1.11 -0.99
CA LEU A 87 -4.05 0.83 -0.51
C LEU A 87 -4.57 1.92 0.42
N HIS A 88 -3.71 2.45 1.30
CA HIS A 88 -4.08 3.55 2.19
C HIS A 88 -4.47 4.81 1.40
N ALA A 89 -3.68 5.18 0.39
CA ALA A 89 -3.96 6.31 -0.49
C ALA A 89 -5.22 6.08 -1.35
N TRP A 90 -5.35 4.89 -1.93
CA TRP A 90 -6.52 4.49 -2.71
C TRP A 90 -7.82 4.57 -1.91
N LEU A 91 -7.84 3.96 -0.72
CA LEU A 91 -9.02 3.95 0.14
C LEU A 91 -9.35 5.32 0.74
N ALA A 92 -8.36 6.22 0.85
CA ALA A 92 -8.63 7.59 1.28
C ALA A 92 -9.43 8.37 0.23
N ASN A 93 -9.04 8.28 -1.05
CA ASN A 93 -9.79 8.86 -2.16
C ASN A 93 -9.31 8.27 -3.51
N PRO A 94 -10.05 7.31 -4.08
CA PRO A 94 -9.67 6.70 -5.35
C PRO A 94 -9.52 7.68 -6.51
N GLN A 95 -10.38 8.71 -6.56
CA GLN A 95 -10.38 9.69 -7.66
C GLN A 95 -9.21 10.66 -7.58
N VAL A 96 -8.67 10.91 -6.40
CA VAL A 96 -7.44 11.71 -6.22
C VAL A 96 -6.21 10.86 -6.50
N PHE A 97 -6.19 9.61 -6.04
CA PHE A 97 -5.03 8.73 -6.19
C PHE A 97 -4.86 8.22 -7.63
N VAL A 98 -5.96 7.83 -8.30
CA VAL A 98 -5.99 7.45 -9.71
C VAL A 98 -7.16 8.15 -10.40
N PRO A 99 -6.98 9.37 -10.89
CA PRO A 99 -8.03 10.11 -11.60
C PRO A 99 -8.55 9.32 -12.79
N GLY A 100 -9.86 9.22 -12.93
CA GLY A 100 -10.51 8.44 -13.98
C GLY A 100 -10.72 6.96 -13.64
N SER A 101 -10.44 6.54 -12.42
CA SER A 101 -10.85 5.21 -11.93
C SER A 101 -12.37 5.10 -11.82
N LYS A 102 -12.87 3.85 -11.83
CA LYS A 102 -14.32 3.57 -11.73
C LYS A 102 -14.83 3.48 -10.28
N MET A 103 -13.97 3.46 -9.29
CA MET A 103 -14.33 3.37 -7.88
C MET A 103 -14.47 4.76 -7.27
N PHE A 104 -15.61 5.05 -6.65
CA PHE A 104 -15.91 6.35 -6.00
C PHE A 104 -16.04 6.24 -4.47
N PHE A 105 -16.07 5.02 -3.94
CA PHE A 105 -16.17 4.79 -2.50
C PHE A 105 -14.83 5.06 -1.80
N SER A 106 -14.88 5.70 -0.64
CA SER A 106 -13.72 5.97 0.20
C SER A 106 -13.97 5.58 1.66
N VAL A 107 -12.90 5.28 2.38
CA VAL A 107 -12.90 5.01 3.82
C VAL A 107 -12.31 6.22 4.53
N GLY A 108 -13.14 7.07 5.11
CA GLY A 108 -12.73 8.36 5.69
C GLY A 108 -11.85 8.22 6.93
N ASN A 109 -12.13 7.23 7.80
CA ASN A 109 -11.38 7.01 9.03
C ASN A 109 -10.02 6.38 8.73
N VAL A 110 -8.95 6.96 9.27
CA VAL A 110 -7.56 6.50 9.06
C VAL A 110 -7.33 5.11 9.66
N GLN A 111 -7.87 4.84 10.86
CA GLN A 111 -7.71 3.56 11.52
C GLN A 111 -8.50 2.46 10.80
N ASP A 112 -9.73 2.74 10.36
CA ASP A 112 -10.52 1.80 9.56
C ASP A 112 -9.79 1.41 8.26
N ARG A 113 -9.07 2.34 7.63
CA ARG A 113 -8.21 2.02 6.48
C ARG A 113 -7.09 1.06 6.85
N ALA A 114 -6.38 1.32 7.95
CA ALA A 114 -5.32 0.43 8.43
C ALA A 114 -5.86 -0.97 8.73
N ASP A 115 -7.01 -1.04 9.39
CA ASP A 115 -7.64 -2.29 9.79
C ASP A 115 -8.12 -3.12 8.58
N VAL A 116 -8.79 -2.50 7.61
CA VAL A 116 -9.23 -3.24 6.41
C VAL A 116 -8.05 -3.66 5.54
N ILE A 117 -6.96 -2.91 5.51
CA ILE A 117 -5.72 -3.32 4.83
C ILE A 117 -5.11 -4.53 5.53
N ALA A 118 -5.06 -4.55 6.87
CA ALA A 118 -4.61 -5.72 7.64
C ALA A 118 -5.48 -6.96 7.34
N TYR A 119 -6.79 -6.81 7.28
CA TYR A 119 -7.70 -7.88 6.86
C TYR A 119 -7.39 -8.40 5.46
N LEU A 120 -7.22 -7.51 4.48
CA LEU A 120 -6.90 -7.88 3.10
C LEU A 120 -5.54 -8.57 2.98
N LYS A 121 -4.58 -8.18 3.81
CA LYS A 121 -3.24 -8.75 3.86
C LYS A 121 -3.23 -10.14 4.49
N ASP A 122 -3.94 -10.33 5.59
CA ASP A 122 -3.80 -11.52 6.43
C ASP A 122 -4.92 -12.53 6.22
N LYS A 123 -6.17 -12.09 6.13
CA LYS A 123 -7.35 -12.95 6.10
C LYS A 123 -7.92 -13.19 4.69
N ALA A 124 -7.70 -12.26 3.78
CA ALA A 124 -8.17 -12.39 2.39
C ALA A 124 -7.15 -13.06 1.46
N ARG A 125 -6.12 -13.69 2.01
CA ARG A 125 -5.13 -14.48 1.24
C ARG A 125 -5.65 -15.88 0.98
N SER A 126 -5.20 -16.46 -0.14
CA SER A 126 -5.42 -17.88 -0.39
C SER A 126 -4.49 -18.73 0.49
N ASP A 127 -4.93 -19.95 0.85
CA ASP A 127 -4.14 -20.89 1.63
C ASP A 127 -2.80 -21.23 0.95
N THR A 128 -2.77 -21.20 -0.36
CA THR A 128 -1.54 -21.42 -1.17
C THR A 128 -0.50 -20.34 -0.94
N ALA A 129 -0.93 -19.10 -0.73
CA ALA A 129 -0.03 -17.98 -0.44
C ALA A 129 0.51 -18.00 1.00
N ALA A 130 -0.24 -18.56 1.93
CA ALA A 130 0.18 -18.72 3.33
C ALA A 130 1.26 -19.81 3.52
N ALA A 131 1.39 -20.75 2.57
CA ALA A 131 2.35 -21.85 2.61
C ALA A 131 3.73 -21.49 2.03
N ALA A 132 4.00 -20.26 1.61
CA ALA A 132 5.33 -19.85 1.17
C ALA A 132 6.29 -19.87 2.37
N PRO A 133 7.43 -20.63 2.32
CA PRO A 133 8.36 -20.70 3.44
C PRO A 133 8.97 -19.32 3.69
N GLU A 134 8.90 -18.88 4.93
CA GLU A 134 9.70 -17.75 5.39
C GLU A 134 11.18 -18.09 5.14
N SER A 135 11.82 -17.35 4.24
CA SER A 135 13.26 -17.47 4.01
C SER A 135 14.00 -17.09 5.30
N LYS A 136 14.65 -18.09 5.93
CA LYS A 136 15.59 -17.86 7.03
C LYS A 136 16.81 -17.07 6.54
#